data_cd41b43e85e6943be3779f869364f1de
#
_entry.id   cd41b43e85e6943be3779f869364f1de
#
_cell.length_a   1.000
_cell.length_b   1.000
_cell.length_c   1.000
_cell.angle_alpha   90.00
_cell.angle_beta   90.00
_cell.angle_gamma   90.00
#
_symmetry.space_group_name_H-M   'P 1'
#
loop_
_entity.id
_entity.type
_entity.pdbx_description
1 polymer ?
#
loop_
_entity_poly.entity_id
_entity_poly.type
_entity_poly.pdbx_seq_one_letter_code
_entity_poly.pdbx_strand_id
1 'polypeptide(L)'
;MDKTRILELKRLANSVRFGIIESVYSAGCGHPGGSLSIADVLTYLYFEEMRLDVNNPKWEDRDRFVLSKGHTAPALYSVLAERGFFPKEELKTLRKTASRLQGHPDMKNIPGVDMTTGSLGLGISAACGMALSAKAFGKDYRVYTAVGDGESEEGQVWEAAMFAAHYKLDNLVAVIDWNGLQIDGPVAEVMNPTPHDEKLRAFGWHVISIDAHDFEAIDAAFKEARTVKGKPTAIIAKSVKGKGVSYMENACEWHGQAPKEDLYKVALSDLEAIREELK
;
A
#
# COMPACT_ATOMS: atom_id res chain seq x y z
N MET A 1 -17.75 2.63 10.91
CA MET A 1 -18.29 1.85 9.76
C MET A 1 -19.27 0.81 10.29
N ASP A 2 -20.30 0.37 9.52
CA ASP A 2 -21.17 -0.72 9.97
C ASP A 2 -20.54 -2.12 9.72
N LYS A 3 -21.05 -3.14 10.42
CA LYS A 3 -20.49 -4.50 10.36
C LYS A 3 -20.61 -5.15 8.99
N THR A 4 -21.66 -4.83 8.23
CA THR A 4 -21.88 -5.37 6.89
C THR A 4 -20.81 -4.86 5.95
N ARG A 5 -20.50 -3.55 6.01
CA ARG A 5 -19.46 -2.94 5.17
C ARG A 5 -18.05 -3.44 5.54
N ILE A 6 -17.79 -3.65 6.83
CA ILE A 6 -16.52 -4.26 7.28
C ILE A 6 -16.37 -5.67 6.69
N LEU A 7 -17.42 -6.48 6.73
CA LEU A 7 -17.39 -7.84 6.16
C LEU A 7 -17.14 -7.79 4.64
N GLU A 8 -17.78 -6.87 3.93
CA GLU A 8 -17.54 -6.67 2.50
C GLU A 8 -16.10 -6.29 2.19
N LEU A 9 -15.51 -5.36 2.95
CA LEU A 9 -14.11 -4.98 2.79
C LEU A 9 -13.15 -6.13 3.09
N LYS A 10 -13.43 -6.97 4.09
CA LYS A 10 -12.65 -8.18 4.36
C LYS A 10 -12.70 -9.16 3.18
N ARG A 11 -13.87 -9.35 2.56
CA ARG A 11 -14.02 -10.18 1.35
C ARG A 11 -13.22 -9.61 0.18
N LEU A 12 -13.28 -8.29 -0.04
CA LEU A 12 -12.51 -7.60 -1.08
C LEU A 12 -11.01 -7.72 -0.84
N ALA A 13 -10.54 -7.51 0.40
CA ALA A 13 -9.13 -7.67 0.76
C ALA A 13 -8.64 -9.11 0.54
N ASN A 14 -9.47 -10.10 0.83
CA ASN A 14 -9.14 -11.49 0.53
C ASN A 14 -9.07 -11.73 -0.99
N SER A 15 -9.97 -11.14 -1.78
CA SER A 15 -9.90 -11.18 -3.25
C SER A 15 -8.63 -10.52 -3.79
N VAL A 16 -8.20 -9.39 -3.22
CA VAL A 16 -6.92 -8.74 -3.54
C VAL A 16 -5.74 -9.68 -3.24
N ARG A 17 -5.76 -10.42 -2.12
CA ARG A 17 -4.73 -11.42 -1.79
C ARG A 17 -4.66 -12.56 -2.82
N PHE A 18 -5.80 -13.05 -3.29
CA PHE A 18 -5.83 -14.02 -4.40
C PHE A 18 -5.12 -13.46 -5.64
N GLY A 19 -5.43 -12.22 -6.03
CA GLY A 19 -4.79 -11.54 -7.16
C GLY A 19 -3.28 -11.39 -7.00
N ILE A 20 -2.80 -11.06 -5.78
CA ILE A 20 -1.37 -10.98 -5.45
C ILE A 20 -0.69 -12.33 -5.68
N ILE A 21 -1.22 -13.40 -5.08
CA ILE A 21 -0.64 -14.74 -5.17
C ILE A 21 -0.66 -15.24 -6.62
N GLU A 22 -1.77 -15.07 -7.33
CA GLU A 22 -1.90 -15.50 -8.73
C GLU A 22 -0.93 -14.76 -9.65
N SER A 23 -0.79 -13.44 -9.48
CA SER A 23 0.12 -12.64 -10.31
C SER A 23 1.58 -13.02 -10.10
N VAL A 24 2.01 -13.17 -8.83
CA VAL A 24 3.39 -13.52 -8.49
C VAL A 24 3.71 -14.95 -8.93
N TYR A 25 2.80 -15.91 -8.73
CA TYR A 25 2.96 -17.28 -9.21
C TYR A 25 3.08 -17.34 -10.74
N SER A 26 2.17 -16.67 -11.46
CA SER A 26 2.16 -16.64 -12.93
C SER A 26 3.42 -16.00 -13.53
N ALA A 27 4.02 -15.05 -12.81
CA ALA A 27 5.26 -14.40 -13.20
C ALA A 27 6.50 -15.24 -12.89
N GLY A 28 6.43 -16.18 -11.92
CA GLY A 28 7.57 -16.92 -11.40
C GLY A 28 8.56 -16.04 -10.60
N CYS A 29 8.21 -14.81 -10.32
CA CYS A 29 8.99 -13.83 -9.56
C CYS A 29 8.08 -12.69 -9.04
N GLY A 30 8.52 -11.98 -8.01
CA GLY A 30 7.76 -10.85 -7.44
C GLY A 30 7.87 -10.78 -5.93
N HIS A 31 7.11 -9.84 -5.33
CA HIS A 31 7.24 -9.52 -3.91
C HIS A 31 5.91 -9.78 -3.18
N PRO A 32 5.58 -11.05 -2.83
CA PRO A 32 4.31 -11.38 -2.19
C PRO A 32 4.22 -10.87 -0.74
N GLY A 33 5.28 -11.01 0.06
CA GLY A 33 5.23 -10.72 1.49
C GLY A 33 4.77 -9.30 1.82
N GLY A 34 5.44 -8.29 1.27
CA GLY A 34 5.08 -6.88 1.45
C GLY A 34 3.83 -6.45 0.67
N SER A 35 3.41 -7.23 -0.33
CA SER A 35 2.13 -7.02 -1.03
C SER A 35 0.95 -7.49 -0.18
N LEU A 36 1.08 -8.64 0.47
CA LEU A 36 0.06 -9.19 1.35
C LEU A 36 -0.12 -8.36 2.63
N SER A 37 0.97 -7.78 3.19
CA SER A 37 0.92 -6.98 4.42
C SER A 37 0.02 -5.74 4.28
N ILE A 38 0.05 -5.07 3.12
CA ILE A 38 -0.65 -3.80 2.88
C ILE A 38 -2.05 -3.98 2.27
N ALA A 39 -2.47 -5.20 1.98
CA ALA A 39 -3.69 -5.47 1.20
C ALA A 39 -4.96 -4.88 1.83
N ASP A 40 -5.12 -4.93 3.15
CA ASP A 40 -6.32 -4.40 3.85
C ASP A 40 -6.36 -2.87 3.76
N VAL A 41 -5.23 -2.19 3.99
CA VAL A 41 -5.13 -0.73 3.90
C VAL A 41 -5.38 -0.26 2.46
N LEU A 42 -4.81 -0.93 1.45
CA LEU A 42 -5.08 -0.60 0.04
C LEU A 42 -6.54 -0.83 -0.31
N THR A 43 -7.14 -1.91 0.17
CA THR A 43 -8.56 -2.17 -0.04
C THR A 43 -9.40 -1.03 0.54
N TYR A 44 -9.14 -0.61 1.77
CA TYR A 44 -9.85 0.51 2.37
C TYR A 44 -9.67 1.79 1.55
N LEU A 45 -8.44 2.13 1.16
CA LEU A 45 -8.15 3.33 0.35
C LEU A 45 -8.97 3.36 -0.94
N TYR A 46 -8.97 2.28 -1.70
CA TYR A 46 -9.61 2.25 -3.03
C TYR A 46 -11.13 2.03 -3.01
N PHE A 47 -11.69 1.52 -1.92
CA PHE A 47 -13.13 1.22 -1.84
C PHE A 47 -13.92 2.13 -0.89
N GLU A 48 -13.23 2.88 0.00
CA GLU A 48 -13.88 3.75 0.99
C GLU A 48 -13.33 5.18 0.99
N GLU A 49 -11.99 5.33 0.99
CA GLU A 49 -11.37 6.62 1.32
C GLU A 49 -11.25 7.55 0.12
N MET A 50 -10.72 7.04 -1.00
CA MET A 50 -10.31 7.86 -2.13
C MET A 50 -11.46 8.20 -3.06
N ARG A 51 -11.52 9.46 -3.49
CA ARG A 51 -12.39 9.92 -4.58
C ARG A 51 -11.77 9.50 -5.92
N LEU A 52 -12.35 8.49 -6.56
CA LEU A 52 -11.85 7.90 -7.79
C LEU A 52 -13.01 7.65 -8.76
N ASP A 53 -12.71 7.75 -10.06
CA ASP A 53 -13.60 7.31 -11.14
C ASP A 53 -12.87 6.33 -12.05
N VAL A 54 -13.29 5.06 -12.06
CA VAL A 54 -12.67 4.02 -12.89
C VAL A 54 -12.87 4.26 -14.38
N ASN A 55 -13.94 4.95 -14.76
CA ASN A 55 -14.24 5.32 -16.14
C ASN A 55 -13.46 6.57 -16.59
N ASN A 56 -12.94 7.34 -15.65
CA ASN A 56 -12.11 8.51 -15.90
C ASN A 56 -10.85 8.50 -15.00
N PRO A 57 -9.91 7.57 -15.22
CA PRO A 57 -8.72 7.43 -14.37
C PRO A 57 -7.78 8.64 -14.41
N LYS A 58 -7.99 9.57 -15.34
CA LYS A 58 -7.24 10.82 -15.46
C LYS A 58 -8.00 12.03 -14.92
N TRP A 59 -9.13 11.84 -14.24
CA TRP A 59 -9.85 12.95 -13.62
C TRP A 59 -8.92 13.81 -12.76
N GLU A 60 -8.85 15.10 -13.04
CA GLU A 60 -7.86 15.98 -12.42
C GLU A 60 -8.09 16.21 -10.92
N ASP A 61 -9.33 16.20 -10.47
CA ASP A 61 -9.70 16.46 -9.08
C ASP A 61 -9.83 15.18 -8.23
N ARG A 62 -9.48 14.00 -8.79
CA ARG A 62 -9.42 12.76 -8.01
C ARG A 62 -8.33 12.81 -6.96
N ASP A 63 -8.46 12.01 -5.90
CA ASP A 63 -7.37 11.77 -4.98
C ASP A 63 -6.21 10.99 -5.65
N ARG A 64 -5.04 11.04 -5.07
CA ARG A 64 -3.81 10.41 -5.60
C ARG A 64 -3.27 9.39 -4.62
N PHE A 65 -2.75 8.28 -5.16
CA PHE A 65 -2.03 7.29 -4.37
C PHE A 65 -0.65 7.00 -4.97
N VAL A 66 0.39 7.11 -4.14
CA VAL A 66 1.77 6.76 -4.51
C VAL A 66 2.22 5.55 -3.71
N LEU A 67 2.44 4.44 -4.37
CA LEU A 67 3.06 3.26 -3.76
C LEU A 67 4.57 3.47 -3.68
N SER A 68 5.08 4.06 -2.58
CA SER A 68 6.51 4.39 -2.42
C SER A 68 7.37 3.13 -2.42
N LYS A 69 6.96 2.08 -1.68
CA LYS A 69 7.54 0.74 -1.77
C LYS A 69 7.12 0.02 -3.06
N GLY A 70 7.60 0.53 -4.20
CA GLY A 70 7.14 0.15 -5.54
C GLY A 70 7.27 -1.33 -5.87
N HIS A 71 8.15 -2.07 -5.21
CA HIS A 71 8.30 -3.51 -5.36
C HIS A 71 7.02 -4.29 -4.97
N THR A 72 6.14 -3.72 -4.15
CA THR A 72 4.84 -4.32 -3.82
C THR A 72 3.74 -3.98 -4.85
N ALA A 73 4.15 -3.73 -6.10
CA ALA A 73 3.26 -3.55 -7.25
C ALA A 73 2.16 -4.62 -7.38
N PRO A 74 2.39 -5.93 -7.07
CA PRO A 74 1.32 -6.91 -7.08
C PRO A 74 0.10 -6.53 -6.26
N ALA A 75 0.27 -5.88 -5.10
CA ALA A 75 -0.85 -5.40 -4.29
C ALA A 75 -1.62 -4.26 -4.97
N LEU A 76 -0.88 -3.28 -5.52
CA LEU A 76 -1.51 -2.16 -6.24
C LEU A 76 -2.26 -2.65 -7.47
N TYR A 77 -1.66 -3.54 -8.25
CA TYR A 77 -2.33 -4.07 -9.44
C TYR A 77 -3.56 -4.89 -9.09
N SER A 78 -3.50 -5.69 -8.03
CA SER A 78 -4.64 -6.50 -7.59
C SER A 78 -5.80 -5.63 -7.11
N VAL A 79 -5.54 -4.58 -6.33
CA VAL A 79 -6.61 -3.66 -5.89
C VAL A 79 -7.17 -2.83 -7.04
N LEU A 80 -6.34 -2.40 -8.00
CA LEU A 80 -6.79 -1.70 -9.20
C LEU A 80 -7.68 -2.58 -10.08
N ALA A 81 -7.29 -3.84 -10.29
CA ALA A 81 -8.10 -4.82 -11.03
C ALA A 81 -9.41 -5.12 -10.30
N GLU A 82 -9.37 -5.32 -8.96
CA GLU A 82 -10.57 -5.54 -8.14
C GLU A 82 -11.52 -4.34 -8.20
N ARG A 83 -10.97 -3.12 -8.24
CA ARG A 83 -11.73 -1.86 -8.35
C ARG A 83 -12.31 -1.66 -9.75
N GLY A 84 -11.79 -2.34 -10.78
CA GLY A 84 -12.30 -2.31 -12.16
C GLY A 84 -11.53 -1.37 -13.11
N PHE A 85 -10.30 -0.95 -12.78
CA PHE A 85 -9.46 -0.15 -13.69
C PHE A 85 -8.98 -0.95 -14.90
N PHE A 86 -8.88 -2.27 -14.79
CA PHE A 86 -8.57 -3.21 -15.86
C PHE A 86 -9.03 -4.63 -15.49
N PRO A 87 -9.15 -5.56 -16.47
CA PRO A 87 -9.59 -6.93 -16.23
C PRO A 87 -8.66 -7.70 -15.29
N LYS A 88 -9.24 -8.49 -14.37
CA LYS A 88 -8.47 -9.30 -13.40
C LYS A 88 -7.55 -10.31 -14.06
N GLU A 89 -7.92 -10.80 -15.23
CA GLU A 89 -7.14 -11.76 -16.03
C GLU A 89 -5.77 -11.23 -16.42
N GLU A 90 -5.63 -9.90 -16.52
CA GLU A 90 -4.33 -9.27 -16.81
C GLU A 90 -3.30 -9.50 -15.70
N LEU A 91 -3.71 -9.75 -14.45
CA LEU A 91 -2.81 -10.03 -13.35
C LEU A 91 -1.86 -11.19 -13.65
N LYS A 92 -2.30 -12.19 -14.44
CA LYS A 92 -1.49 -13.32 -14.91
C LYS A 92 -0.38 -12.93 -15.88
N THR A 93 -0.37 -11.70 -16.35
CA THR A 93 0.63 -11.19 -17.28
C THR A 93 1.76 -10.41 -16.58
N LEU A 94 1.76 -10.32 -15.24
CA LEU A 94 2.79 -9.62 -14.47
C LEU A 94 4.18 -9.98 -14.97
N ARG A 95 5.03 -8.98 -15.26
CA ARG A 95 6.43 -9.10 -15.72
C ARG A 95 6.62 -9.90 -17.02
N LYS A 96 5.58 -10.29 -17.72
CA LYS A 96 5.71 -10.98 -19.03
C LYS A 96 6.04 -9.97 -20.14
N THR A 97 6.69 -10.45 -21.18
CA THR A 97 6.98 -9.64 -22.38
C THR A 97 5.68 -9.03 -22.94
N ALA A 98 5.72 -7.76 -23.30
CA ALA A 98 4.60 -6.97 -23.80
C ALA A 98 3.46 -6.71 -22.77
N SER A 99 3.55 -7.19 -21.55
CA SER A 99 2.61 -6.79 -20.50
C SER A 99 2.87 -5.35 -20.05
N ARG A 100 1.79 -4.62 -19.74
CA ARG A 100 1.90 -3.31 -19.07
C ARG A 100 2.14 -3.44 -17.57
N LEU A 101 1.85 -4.59 -16.98
CA LEU A 101 2.05 -4.87 -15.55
C LEU A 101 3.53 -5.19 -15.27
N GLN A 102 4.31 -4.13 -15.10
CA GLN A 102 5.73 -4.20 -14.83
C GLN A 102 6.02 -4.62 -13.39
N GLY A 103 7.27 -4.95 -13.06
CA GLY A 103 7.69 -5.32 -11.71
C GLY A 103 7.56 -4.18 -10.69
N HIS A 104 7.45 -2.94 -11.16
CA HIS A 104 7.18 -1.73 -10.39
C HIS A 104 6.07 -0.93 -11.10
N PRO A 105 5.30 -0.07 -10.40
CA PRO A 105 4.23 0.70 -11.00
C PRO A 105 4.70 1.61 -12.15
N ASP A 106 3.95 1.63 -13.23
CA ASP A 106 4.20 2.54 -14.37
C ASP A 106 2.97 3.40 -14.65
N MET A 107 3.07 4.70 -14.32
CA MET A 107 1.99 5.67 -14.49
C MET A 107 1.62 5.96 -15.93
N LYS A 108 2.49 5.63 -16.89
CA LYS A 108 2.25 5.90 -18.32
C LYS A 108 1.31 4.89 -18.94
N ASN A 109 1.41 3.63 -18.51
CA ASN A 109 0.76 2.52 -19.17
C ASN A 109 -0.36 1.87 -18.36
N ILE A 110 -0.41 2.09 -17.03
CA ILE A 110 -1.38 1.41 -16.15
C ILE A 110 -2.39 2.43 -15.64
N PRO A 111 -3.69 2.29 -15.99
CA PRO A 111 -4.74 3.19 -15.49
C PRO A 111 -4.86 3.05 -13.96
N GLY A 112 -5.02 4.19 -13.27
CA GLY A 112 -5.11 4.23 -11.81
C GLY A 112 -3.76 4.26 -11.08
N VAL A 113 -2.63 4.17 -11.78
CA VAL A 113 -1.28 4.39 -11.22
C VAL A 113 -0.92 5.88 -11.36
N ASP A 114 -0.68 6.55 -10.24
CA ASP A 114 -0.41 7.98 -10.18
C ASP A 114 1.08 8.34 -10.32
N MET A 115 1.98 7.41 -9.95
CA MET A 115 3.43 7.63 -10.00
C MET A 115 4.17 6.34 -10.32
N THR A 116 5.12 6.44 -11.24
CA THR A 116 6.13 5.40 -11.46
C THR A 116 7.09 5.40 -10.29
N THR A 117 7.21 4.26 -9.58
CA THR A 117 8.06 4.10 -8.40
C THR A 117 8.95 2.87 -8.53
N GLY A 118 9.89 2.67 -7.59
CA GLY A 118 10.81 1.53 -7.60
C GLY A 118 12.10 1.83 -6.82
N SER A 119 12.67 3.03 -6.97
CA SER A 119 13.74 3.50 -6.09
C SER A 119 13.13 3.88 -4.74
N LEU A 120 13.50 3.15 -3.68
CA LEU A 120 12.94 3.34 -2.35
C LEU A 120 13.22 4.76 -1.83
N GLY A 121 12.29 5.28 -1.04
CA GLY A 121 12.36 6.63 -0.48
C GLY A 121 11.92 7.76 -1.42
N LEU A 122 11.89 7.55 -2.76
CA LEU A 122 11.54 8.62 -3.71
C LEU A 122 10.03 8.83 -3.86
N GLY A 123 9.22 7.78 -3.64
CA GLY A 123 7.78 7.87 -3.82
C GLY A 123 7.11 8.87 -2.87
N ILE A 124 7.51 8.90 -1.61
CA ILE A 124 6.97 9.87 -0.64
C ILE A 124 7.31 11.32 -1.03
N SER A 125 8.48 11.57 -1.64
CA SER A 125 8.85 12.90 -2.15
C SER A 125 7.95 13.34 -3.31
N ALA A 126 7.63 12.42 -4.23
CA ALA A 126 6.67 12.67 -5.29
C ALA A 126 5.27 12.96 -4.72
N ALA A 127 4.83 12.21 -3.71
CA ALA A 127 3.57 12.46 -3.00
C ALA A 127 3.53 13.85 -2.35
N CYS A 128 4.63 14.31 -1.74
CA CYS A 128 4.76 15.67 -1.22
C CYS A 128 4.57 16.72 -2.33
N GLY A 129 5.19 16.52 -3.48
CA GLY A 129 5.04 17.41 -4.64
C GLY A 129 3.59 17.48 -5.13
N MET A 130 2.89 16.35 -5.23
CA MET A 130 1.48 16.30 -5.58
C MET A 130 0.60 17.02 -4.55
N ALA A 131 0.85 16.81 -3.26
CA ALA A 131 0.10 17.47 -2.18
C ALA A 131 0.32 18.98 -2.17
N LEU A 132 1.56 19.42 -2.39
CA LEU A 132 1.87 20.85 -2.53
C LEU A 132 1.20 21.45 -3.76
N SER A 133 1.19 20.74 -4.90
CA SER A 133 0.51 21.16 -6.12
C SER A 133 -0.98 21.41 -5.87
N ALA A 134 -1.68 20.51 -5.16
CA ALA A 134 -3.08 20.76 -4.80
C ALA A 134 -3.26 22.08 -4.08
N LYS A 135 -2.44 22.35 -3.05
CA LYS A 135 -2.51 23.60 -2.29
C LYS A 135 -2.19 24.84 -3.15
N ALA A 136 -1.14 24.75 -3.96
CA ALA A 136 -0.70 25.87 -4.81
C ALA A 136 -1.74 26.27 -5.87
N PHE A 137 -2.49 25.30 -6.39
CA PHE A 137 -3.53 25.52 -7.40
C PHE A 137 -4.95 25.55 -6.85
N GLY A 138 -5.12 25.62 -5.52
CA GLY A 138 -6.44 25.71 -4.88
C GLY A 138 -7.32 24.48 -5.12
N LYS A 139 -6.72 23.29 -5.29
CA LYS A 139 -7.43 22.01 -5.43
C LYS A 139 -7.63 21.38 -4.07
N ASP A 140 -8.68 20.56 -3.95
CA ASP A 140 -9.08 19.93 -2.69
C ASP A 140 -8.76 18.42 -2.63
N TYR A 141 -8.08 17.87 -3.63
CA TYR A 141 -7.71 16.47 -3.63
C TYR A 141 -6.66 16.16 -2.54
N ARG A 142 -6.77 14.96 -2.03
CA ARG A 142 -5.83 14.40 -1.06
C ARG A 142 -4.82 13.49 -1.75
N VAL A 143 -3.67 13.34 -1.10
CA VAL A 143 -2.60 12.45 -1.55
C VAL A 143 -2.29 11.44 -0.45
N TYR A 144 -2.24 10.18 -0.84
CA TYR A 144 -1.91 9.06 0.02
C TYR A 144 -0.63 8.40 -0.47
N THR A 145 0.21 7.92 0.43
CA THR A 145 1.39 7.14 0.06
C THR A 145 1.60 6.00 1.04
N ALA A 146 2.14 4.88 0.54
CA ALA A 146 2.54 3.75 1.37
C ALA A 146 4.06 3.59 1.31
N VAL A 147 4.69 3.65 2.48
CA VAL A 147 6.14 3.52 2.70
C VAL A 147 6.38 2.25 3.51
N GLY A 148 7.37 1.44 3.17
CA GLY A 148 7.80 0.30 3.97
C GLY A 148 8.62 0.74 5.19
N ASP A 149 8.63 -0.08 6.24
CA ASP A 149 9.48 0.15 7.41
C ASP A 149 10.97 0.10 7.05
N GLY A 150 11.43 -0.91 6.32
CA GLY A 150 12.79 -0.96 5.78
C GLY A 150 13.07 0.15 4.76
N GLU A 151 12.07 0.59 3.97
CA GLU A 151 12.22 1.75 3.09
C GLU A 151 12.51 3.02 3.87
N SER A 152 12.03 3.15 5.10
CA SER A 152 12.27 4.33 5.93
C SER A 152 13.71 4.48 6.42
N GLU A 153 14.60 3.55 6.10
CA GLU A 153 16.05 3.67 6.27
C GLU A 153 16.66 4.65 5.26
N GLU A 154 15.99 4.89 4.13
CA GLU A 154 16.42 5.87 3.14
C GLU A 154 16.32 7.30 3.69
N GLY A 155 17.43 8.07 3.60
CA GLY A 155 17.48 9.47 4.04
C GLY A 155 16.42 10.34 3.40
N GLN A 156 16.07 10.04 2.14
CA GLN A 156 15.05 10.75 1.36
C GLN A 156 13.66 10.74 2.04
N VAL A 157 13.31 9.68 2.78
CA VAL A 157 12.04 9.62 3.54
C VAL A 157 11.99 10.73 4.59
N TRP A 158 13.09 10.96 5.29
CA TRP A 158 13.18 11.98 6.34
C TRP A 158 13.29 13.40 5.78
N GLU A 159 13.94 13.58 4.62
CA GLU A 159 13.91 14.84 3.88
C GLU A 159 12.48 15.19 3.45
N ALA A 160 11.73 14.22 2.91
CA ALA A 160 10.33 14.39 2.57
C ALA A 160 9.46 14.68 3.81
N ALA A 161 9.76 14.07 4.95
CA ALA A 161 9.06 14.32 6.21
C ALA A 161 9.23 15.77 6.69
N MET A 162 10.46 16.32 6.64
CA MET A 162 10.71 17.73 6.94
C MET A 162 9.98 18.66 5.97
N PHE A 163 10.05 18.36 4.69
CA PHE A 163 9.37 19.14 3.64
C PHE A 163 7.86 19.20 3.85
N ALA A 164 7.23 18.05 4.06
CA ALA A 164 5.79 17.96 4.25
C ALA A 164 5.30 18.77 5.47
N ALA A 165 6.04 18.70 6.59
CA ALA A 165 5.73 19.46 7.79
C ALA A 165 5.93 20.97 7.58
N HIS A 166 7.05 21.38 6.93
CA HIS A 166 7.35 22.78 6.63
C HIS A 166 6.23 23.45 5.80
N TYR A 167 5.79 22.77 4.74
CA TYR A 167 4.73 23.27 3.86
C TYR A 167 3.32 22.96 4.36
N LYS A 168 3.17 22.39 5.59
CA LYS A 168 1.89 22.12 6.24
C LYS A 168 0.94 21.32 5.33
N LEU A 169 1.44 20.24 4.74
CA LEU A 169 0.70 19.42 3.76
C LEU A 169 -0.38 18.58 4.46
N ASP A 170 -1.44 19.22 4.98
CA ASP A 170 -2.55 18.57 5.67
C ASP A 170 -3.48 17.75 4.77
N ASN A 171 -3.23 17.79 3.46
CA ASN A 171 -3.82 16.93 2.46
C ASN A 171 -2.93 15.71 2.11
N LEU A 172 -1.82 15.49 2.81
CA LEU A 172 -0.95 14.32 2.66
C LEU A 172 -1.14 13.36 3.83
N VAL A 173 -1.36 12.08 3.51
CA VAL A 173 -1.36 10.96 4.46
C VAL A 173 -0.32 9.94 4.04
N ALA A 174 0.67 9.67 4.89
CA ALA A 174 1.64 8.60 4.68
C ALA A 174 1.32 7.41 5.58
N VAL A 175 1.13 6.24 4.99
CA VAL A 175 1.01 4.97 5.72
C VAL A 175 2.38 4.33 5.78
N ILE A 176 2.89 4.08 6.98
CA ILE A 176 4.08 3.28 7.20
C ILE A 176 3.64 1.84 7.42
N ASP A 177 3.88 0.98 6.45
CA ASP A 177 3.62 -0.46 6.55
C ASP A 177 4.69 -1.10 7.45
N TRP A 178 4.39 -1.12 8.73
CA TRP A 178 5.32 -1.61 9.74
C TRP A 178 5.12 -3.11 9.98
N ASN A 179 5.76 -3.94 9.15
CA ASN A 179 5.73 -5.39 9.26
C ASN A 179 6.96 -5.99 9.98
N GLY A 180 7.96 -5.17 10.32
CA GLY A 180 9.15 -5.55 11.08
C GLY A 180 10.21 -6.33 10.31
N LEU A 181 10.01 -6.59 9.01
CA LEU A 181 10.88 -7.45 8.21
C LEU A 181 11.28 -6.80 6.89
N GLN A 182 12.55 -6.87 6.56
CA GLN A 182 13.08 -6.52 5.25
C GLN A 182 13.73 -7.75 4.58
N ILE A 183 14.43 -7.57 3.46
CA ILE A 183 14.95 -8.66 2.64
C ILE A 183 15.91 -9.58 3.40
N ASP A 184 16.78 -9.01 4.23
CA ASP A 184 17.87 -9.72 4.92
C ASP A 184 17.56 -10.14 6.36
N GLY A 185 16.38 -9.78 6.88
CA GLY A 185 15.97 -10.14 8.24
C GLY A 185 15.06 -9.15 8.93
N PRO A 186 14.95 -9.23 10.27
CA PRO A 186 14.25 -8.23 11.07
C PRO A 186 14.84 -6.83 10.86
N VAL A 187 13.98 -5.85 10.61
CA VAL A 187 14.40 -4.44 10.41
C VAL A 187 15.24 -3.94 11.59
N ALA A 188 14.87 -4.33 12.81
CA ALA A 188 15.60 -3.94 14.02
C ALA A 188 17.04 -4.47 14.11
N GLU A 189 17.35 -5.55 13.36
CA GLU A 189 18.69 -6.19 13.35
C GLU A 189 19.52 -5.75 12.14
N VAL A 190 18.87 -5.48 10.99
CA VAL A 190 19.57 -5.09 9.76
C VAL A 190 19.95 -3.61 9.82
N MET A 191 18.98 -2.72 9.96
CA MET A 191 19.16 -1.29 10.17
C MET A 191 17.89 -0.72 10.82
N ASN A 192 17.96 -0.33 12.09
CA ASN A 192 16.79 0.00 12.88
C ASN A 192 16.31 1.46 12.68
N PRO A 193 15.22 1.70 11.91
CA PRO A 193 14.68 3.03 11.72
C PRO A 193 13.69 3.45 12.84
N THR A 194 13.42 2.59 13.81
CA THR A 194 12.46 2.87 14.88
C THR A 194 13.05 3.83 15.94
N PRO A 195 12.23 4.51 16.75
CA PRO A 195 10.77 4.56 16.68
C PRO A 195 10.25 5.52 15.60
N HIS A 196 9.44 5.00 14.66
CA HIS A 196 8.89 5.83 13.57
C HIS A 196 7.97 6.93 14.08
N ASP A 197 7.11 6.61 15.03
CA ASP A 197 6.10 7.51 15.57
C ASP A 197 6.71 8.72 16.27
N GLU A 198 7.71 8.52 17.14
CA GLU A 198 8.39 9.61 17.83
C GLU A 198 9.16 10.53 16.86
N LYS A 199 9.87 9.91 15.89
CA LYS A 199 10.62 10.65 14.87
C LYS A 199 9.68 11.52 14.02
N LEU A 200 8.56 10.96 13.53
CA LEU A 200 7.58 11.71 12.72
C LEU A 200 6.88 12.80 13.54
N ARG A 201 6.57 12.55 14.83
CA ARG A 201 6.09 13.62 15.73
C ARG A 201 7.11 14.75 15.90
N ALA A 202 8.39 14.40 16.04
CA ALA A 202 9.46 15.40 16.13
C ALA A 202 9.61 16.22 14.84
N PHE A 203 9.33 15.66 13.67
CA PHE A 203 9.24 16.39 12.41
C PHE A 203 7.96 17.24 12.27
N GLY A 204 7.01 17.16 13.22
CA GLY A 204 5.80 17.98 13.21
C GLY A 204 4.58 17.31 12.55
N TRP A 205 4.62 16.01 12.32
CA TRP A 205 3.49 15.25 11.79
C TRP A 205 2.45 14.95 12.87
N HIS A 206 1.20 14.81 12.46
CA HIS A 206 0.18 14.11 13.24
C HIS A 206 0.38 12.60 13.04
N VAL A 207 0.43 11.83 14.14
CA VAL A 207 0.78 10.40 14.06
C VAL A 207 -0.28 9.55 14.75
N ILE A 208 -0.81 8.59 14.02
CA ILE A 208 -1.81 7.61 14.47
C ILE A 208 -1.19 6.22 14.32
N SER A 209 -1.34 5.35 15.32
CA SER A 209 -0.87 3.96 15.25
C SER A 209 -2.06 3.00 15.25
N ILE A 210 -2.06 2.04 14.34
CA ILE A 210 -3.17 1.09 14.16
C ILE A 210 -2.66 -0.34 13.93
N ASP A 211 -3.54 -1.32 14.12
CA ASP A 211 -3.44 -2.62 13.46
C ASP A 211 -3.88 -2.48 12.00
N ALA A 212 -2.99 -2.83 11.07
CA ALA A 212 -3.23 -2.76 9.62
C ALA A 212 -4.30 -3.74 9.11
N HIS A 213 -4.73 -4.69 9.93
CA HIS A 213 -5.70 -5.74 9.60
C HIS A 213 -7.07 -5.54 10.27
N ASP A 214 -7.21 -4.47 11.07
CA ASP A 214 -8.47 -4.07 11.69
C ASP A 214 -9.13 -2.92 10.90
N PHE A 215 -10.18 -3.24 10.15
CA PHE A 215 -10.92 -2.25 9.33
C PHE A 215 -11.62 -1.17 10.17
N GLU A 216 -11.95 -1.42 11.43
CA GLU A 216 -12.50 -0.38 12.33
C GLU A 216 -11.41 0.63 12.69
N ALA A 217 -10.20 0.14 13.02
CA ALA A 217 -9.05 0.99 13.31
C ALA A 217 -8.58 1.77 12.06
N ILE A 218 -8.57 1.13 10.89
CA ILE A 218 -8.25 1.78 9.61
C ILE A 218 -9.25 2.92 9.32
N ASP A 219 -10.55 2.65 9.41
CA ASP A 219 -11.63 3.63 9.19
C ASP A 219 -11.49 4.83 10.15
N ALA A 220 -11.27 4.56 11.44
CA ALA A 220 -11.09 5.60 12.44
C ALA A 220 -9.86 6.49 12.13
N ALA A 221 -8.72 5.88 11.76
CA ALA A 221 -7.50 6.60 11.47
C ALA A 221 -7.62 7.51 10.23
N PHE A 222 -8.22 7.05 9.14
CA PHE A 222 -8.41 7.89 7.95
C PHE A 222 -9.46 8.99 8.19
N LYS A 223 -10.52 8.74 8.95
CA LYS A 223 -11.46 9.77 9.38
C LYS A 223 -10.80 10.83 10.24
N GLU A 224 -9.96 10.44 11.21
CA GLU A 224 -9.18 11.36 12.02
C GLU A 224 -8.23 12.19 11.13
N ALA A 225 -7.50 11.57 10.22
CA ALA A 225 -6.59 12.25 9.29
C ALA A 225 -7.27 13.33 8.44
N ARG A 226 -8.56 13.18 8.10
CA ARG A 226 -9.32 14.20 7.38
C ARG A 226 -9.58 15.46 8.23
N THR A 227 -9.61 15.34 9.54
CA THR A 227 -9.86 16.45 10.47
C THR A 227 -8.61 17.26 10.77
N VAL A 228 -7.43 16.68 10.58
CA VAL A 228 -6.14 17.32 10.85
C VAL A 228 -5.91 18.49 9.91
N LYS A 229 -5.50 19.64 10.47
CA LYS A 229 -5.20 20.87 9.72
C LYS A 229 -3.80 21.37 10.05
N GLY A 230 -3.15 21.94 9.02
CA GLY A 230 -1.85 22.59 9.15
C GLY A 230 -0.65 21.65 9.33
N LYS A 231 -0.82 20.33 9.25
CA LYS A 231 0.27 19.37 9.31
C LYS A 231 -0.09 18.07 8.57
N PRO A 232 0.88 17.34 8.00
CA PRO A 232 0.64 16.04 7.39
C PRO A 232 0.32 14.98 8.45
N THR A 233 -0.31 13.87 8.02
CA THR A 233 -0.63 12.74 8.90
C THR A 233 0.18 11.51 8.51
N ALA A 234 0.78 10.85 9.49
CA ALA A 234 1.39 9.53 9.36
C ALA A 234 0.53 8.49 10.09
N ILE A 235 0.21 7.40 9.41
CA ILE A 235 -0.46 6.24 9.99
C ILE A 235 0.59 5.12 10.10
N ILE A 236 1.00 4.78 11.32
CA ILE A 236 1.88 3.65 11.59
C ILE A 236 1.01 2.41 11.62
N ALA A 237 0.98 1.69 10.53
CA ALA A 237 0.14 0.52 10.33
C ALA A 237 0.94 -0.75 10.67
N LYS A 238 0.77 -1.26 11.89
CA LYS A 238 1.40 -2.52 12.31
C LYS A 238 0.75 -3.66 11.53
N SER A 239 1.53 -4.32 10.70
CA SER A 239 1.08 -5.37 9.79
C SER A 239 1.85 -6.67 9.95
N VAL A 240 1.34 -7.72 9.32
CA VAL A 240 1.98 -9.04 9.21
C VAL A 240 2.47 -9.21 7.78
N LYS A 241 3.80 -9.31 7.59
CA LYS A 241 4.38 -9.65 6.29
C LYS A 241 3.85 -11.02 5.84
N GLY A 242 3.32 -11.12 4.61
CA GLY A 242 2.76 -12.38 4.13
C GLY A 242 1.34 -12.70 4.59
N LYS A 243 0.60 -11.73 5.12
CA LYS A 243 -0.74 -11.89 5.75
C LYS A 243 -1.72 -12.71 4.93
N GLY A 244 -2.26 -13.76 5.56
CA GLY A 244 -3.29 -14.64 4.99
C GLY A 244 -2.73 -15.88 4.29
N VAL A 245 -1.40 -16.04 4.23
CA VAL A 245 -0.75 -17.24 3.68
C VAL A 245 0.17 -17.83 4.75
N SER A 246 -0.19 -18.99 5.28
CA SER A 246 0.38 -19.58 6.48
C SER A 246 1.91 -19.67 6.50
N TYR A 247 2.52 -20.09 5.40
CA TYR A 247 3.97 -20.24 5.29
C TYR A 247 4.69 -18.92 4.92
N MET A 248 3.96 -17.86 4.58
CA MET A 248 4.53 -16.53 4.27
C MET A 248 4.47 -15.57 5.46
N GLU A 249 3.57 -15.80 6.42
CA GLU A 249 3.40 -14.90 7.56
C GLU A 249 4.69 -14.84 8.39
N ASN A 250 5.20 -13.61 8.58
CA ASN A 250 6.42 -13.29 9.34
C ASN A 250 7.69 -14.02 8.84
N ALA A 251 7.76 -14.34 7.56
CA ALA A 251 8.88 -15.04 6.94
C ALA A 251 9.61 -14.15 5.92
N CYS A 252 10.91 -13.86 6.17
CA CYS A 252 11.72 -12.95 5.36
C CYS A 252 11.93 -13.45 3.94
N GLU A 253 12.07 -14.77 3.75
CA GLU A 253 12.32 -15.41 2.45
C GLU A 253 11.24 -15.07 1.41
N TRP A 254 10.03 -14.75 1.85
CA TRP A 254 8.92 -14.37 0.97
C TRP A 254 8.91 -12.88 0.63
N HIS A 255 9.99 -12.16 0.95
CA HIS A 255 10.12 -10.77 0.50
C HIS A 255 10.08 -10.66 -1.01
N GLY A 256 10.90 -11.45 -1.73
CA GLY A 256 11.06 -11.35 -3.18
C GLY A 256 11.00 -12.67 -3.93
N GLN A 257 10.37 -13.70 -3.36
CA GLN A 257 10.32 -15.04 -3.94
C GLN A 257 8.89 -15.41 -4.33
N ALA A 258 8.72 -15.99 -5.53
CA ALA A 258 7.45 -16.56 -5.96
C ALA A 258 7.27 -18.00 -5.44
N PRO A 259 6.06 -18.40 -5.02
CA PRO A 259 5.79 -19.77 -4.63
C PRO A 259 5.88 -20.70 -5.84
N LYS A 260 6.40 -21.91 -5.63
CA LYS A 260 6.28 -23.02 -6.59
C LYS A 260 4.87 -23.62 -6.49
N GLU A 261 4.52 -24.52 -7.44
CA GLU A 261 3.18 -25.08 -7.61
C GLU A 261 2.58 -25.65 -6.31
N ASP A 262 3.36 -26.43 -5.54
CA ASP A 262 2.85 -27.02 -4.29
C ASP A 262 2.51 -25.95 -3.26
N LEU A 263 3.39 -24.98 -3.05
CA LEU A 263 3.16 -23.86 -2.13
C LEU A 263 2.08 -22.89 -2.66
N TYR A 264 1.96 -22.73 -3.98
CA TYR A 264 0.86 -21.98 -4.57
C TYR A 264 -0.50 -22.59 -4.22
N LYS A 265 -0.62 -23.94 -4.31
CA LYS A 265 -1.84 -24.64 -3.89
C LYS A 265 -2.16 -24.45 -2.42
N VAL A 266 -1.14 -24.46 -1.55
CA VAL A 266 -1.32 -24.15 -0.12
C VAL A 266 -1.82 -22.73 0.08
N ALA A 267 -1.20 -21.74 -0.58
CA ALA A 267 -1.64 -20.36 -0.48
C ALA A 267 -3.10 -20.18 -0.92
N LEU A 268 -3.51 -20.82 -2.02
CA LEU A 268 -4.91 -20.80 -2.46
C LEU A 268 -5.84 -21.44 -1.42
N SER A 269 -5.44 -22.56 -0.82
CA SER A 269 -6.22 -23.24 0.24
C SER A 269 -6.41 -22.36 1.45
N ASP A 270 -5.34 -21.66 1.90
CA ASP A 270 -5.40 -20.74 3.05
C ASP A 270 -6.39 -19.59 2.77
N LEU A 271 -6.28 -18.98 1.59
CA LEU A 271 -7.17 -17.87 1.20
C LEU A 271 -8.62 -18.33 0.98
N GLU A 272 -8.83 -19.57 0.53
CA GLU A 272 -10.18 -20.14 0.40
C GLU A 272 -10.79 -20.42 1.78
N ALA A 273 -10.02 -20.90 2.76
CA ALA A 273 -10.48 -21.06 4.14
C ALA A 273 -10.94 -19.70 4.72
N ILE A 274 -10.16 -18.64 4.53
CA ILE A 274 -10.57 -17.28 4.92
C ILE A 274 -11.86 -16.85 4.19
N ARG A 275 -12.02 -17.17 2.91
CA ARG A 275 -13.24 -16.86 2.14
C ARG A 275 -14.46 -17.56 2.73
N GLU A 276 -14.32 -18.82 3.15
CA GLU A 276 -15.42 -19.58 3.79
C GLU A 276 -15.84 -18.95 5.13
N GLU A 277 -14.87 -18.53 5.95
CA GLU A 277 -15.13 -17.85 7.23
C GLU A 277 -15.86 -16.50 7.06
N LEU A 278 -15.68 -15.86 5.91
CA LEU A 278 -16.26 -14.56 5.61
C LEU A 278 -17.65 -14.64 4.92
N LYS A 279 -18.22 -15.86 4.73
CA LYS A 279 -19.58 -16.02 4.15
C LYS A 279 -20.64 -15.52 5.10
#